data_ec8a752635264af37fcb63c0e42707dd
#
_entry.id   ec8a752635264af37fcb63c0e42707dd
#
_cell.length_a   1.000
_cell.length_b   1.000
_cell.length_c   1.000
_cell.angle_alpha   90.00
_cell.angle_beta   90.00
_cell.angle_gamma   90.00
#
_symmetry.space_group_name_H-M   'P 1'
#
loop_
_entity.id
_entity.type
_entity.pdbx_description
1 polymer ?
#
loop_
_entity_poly.entity_id
_entity_poly.type
_entity_poly.pdbx_seq_one_letter_code
_entity_poly.pdbx_strand_id
1 'polypeptide(L)'
;MDRREFLKTLALTGAAVTMKWDGVMDIMAQNTSQAGGCDLVAVMGGEPAEMFRKAIAEFGGMGKFVKAGQKVVVKPNIGWDKVPELAGNTNPELVSEIIKQCFDAGAKEVVVFDHTCDDWRKCYKNSG
;
A
#
# COMPACT_ATOMS: atom_id res chain seq x y z
N MET A 1 -7.12 -23.30 -18.62
CA MET A 1 -7.24 -24.32 -17.55
C MET A 1 -8.66 -24.24 -17.01
N ASP A 2 -9.43 -25.32 -17.17
CA ASP A 2 -10.83 -25.39 -16.73
C ASP A 2 -10.89 -25.51 -15.20
N ARG A 3 -11.97 -24.99 -14.58
CA ARG A 3 -12.18 -25.09 -13.11
C ARG A 3 -12.08 -26.52 -12.58
N ARG A 4 -12.51 -27.50 -13.39
CA ARG A 4 -12.39 -28.93 -13.06
C ARG A 4 -10.95 -29.43 -13.03
N GLU A 5 -10.13 -28.98 -13.95
CA GLU A 5 -8.71 -29.34 -14.02
C GLU A 5 -7.94 -28.71 -12.85
N PHE A 6 -8.27 -27.46 -12.47
CA PHE A 6 -7.71 -26.80 -11.30
C PHE A 6 -7.99 -27.59 -10.00
N LEU A 7 -9.26 -28.02 -9.82
CA LEU A 7 -9.64 -28.79 -8.63
C LEU A 7 -9.02 -30.19 -8.60
N LYS A 8 -8.84 -30.84 -9.75
CA LYS A 8 -8.14 -32.12 -9.84
C LYS A 8 -6.66 -31.99 -9.50
N THR A 9 -6.01 -30.95 -9.95
CA THR A 9 -4.59 -30.69 -9.64
C THR A 9 -4.41 -30.44 -8.14
N LEU A 10 -5.33 -29.73 -7.51
CA LEU A 10 -5.32 -29.50 -6.05
C LEU A 10 -5.52 -30.81 -5.25
N ALA A 11 -6.34 -31.73 -5.76
CA ALA A 11 -6.63 -33.01 -5.10
C ALA A 11 -5.50 -34.05 -5.26
N LEU A 12 -4.71 -33.97 -6.33
CA LEU A 12 -3.62 -34.91 -6.62
C LEU A 12 -2.31 -34.57 -5.89
N THR A 13 -2.14 -33.37 -5.34
CA THR A 13 -0.98 -32.98 -4.54
C THR A 13 -1.04 -33.45 -3.08
N GLY A 14 -2.04 -34.26 -2.71
CA GLY A 14 -2.05 -35.20 -1.58
C GLY A 14 -1.64 -34.69 -0.20
N ALA A 15 -1.67 -33.41 0.05
CA ALA A 15 -1.54 -32.84 1.38
C ALA A 15 -2.93 -32.43 1.88
N ALA A 16 -3.61 -33.34 2.56
CA ALA A 16 -4.70 -32.97 3.44
C ALA A 16 -4.12 -32.09 4.57
N VAL A 17 -3.91 -30.83 4.30
CA VAL A 17 -3.50 -29.88 5.31
C VAL A 17 -4.77 -29.44 6.01
N THR A 18 -4.98 -29.92 7.21
CA THR A 18 -5.88 -29.30 8.19
C THR A 18 -5.24 -27.95 8.56
N MET A 19 -5.36 -26.97 7.69
CA MET A 19 -4.79 -25.65 7.94
C MET A 19 -5.68 -24.91 8.94
N LYS A 20 -5.15 -24.67 10.13
CA LYS A 20 -5.54 -23.47 10.88
C LYS A 20 -5.19 -22.27 10.01
N TRP A 21 -6.05 -21.27 9.96
CA TRP A 21 -5.85 -20.05 9.15
C TRP A 21 -4.49 -19.38 9.38
N ASP A 22 -3.94 -19.51 10.59
CA ASP A 22 -2.64 -18.97 10.99
C ASP A 22 -1.47 -19.56 10.16
N GLY A 23 -1.55 -20.84 9.74
CA GLY A 23 -0.51 -21.49 8.94
C GLY A 23 -0.51 -21.12 7.46
N VAL A 24 -1.64 -20.68 6.90
CA VAL A 24 -1.72 -20.27 5.47
C VAL A 24 -1.00 -18.94 5.25
N MET A 25 -1.06 -18.04 6.23
CA MET A 25 -0.37 -16.75 6.17
C MET A 25 1.15 -16.92 6.25
N ASP A 26 1.64 -17.87 7.04
CA ASP A 26 3.07 -18.18 7.14
C ASP A 26 3.63 -18.80 5.85
N ILE A 27 2.85 -19.65 5.16
CA ILE A 27 3.29 -20.24 3.89
C ILE A 27 3.34 -19.18 2.77
N MET A 28 2.41 -18.23 2.76
CA MET A 28 2.46 -17.12 1.81
C MET A 28 3.62 -16.17 2.12
N ALA A 29 3.92 -15.94 3.40
CA ALA A 29 5.05 -15.11 3.80
C ALA A 29 6.42 -15.76 3.49
N GLN A 30 6.53 -17.08 3.55
CA GLN A 30 7.78 -17.79 3.28
C GLN A 30 8.13 -17.92 1.78
N ASN A 31 7.15 -17.76 0.88
CA ASN A 31 7.38 -17.90 -0.55
C ASN A 31 7.86 -16.61 -1.24
N THR A 32 8.02 -15.51 -0.49
CA THR A 32 8.49 -14.21 -1.01
C THR A 32 10.00 -14.01 -0.94
N SER A 33 10.76 -15.02 -0.51
CA SER A 33 12.23 -14.94 -0.40
C SER A 33 12.95 -15.40 -1.68
N GLN A 34 12.42 -15.09 -2.85
CA GLN A 34 13.20 -15.20 -4.09
C GLN A 34 13.92 -13.87 -4.36
N ALA A 35 15.22 -13.94 -4.67
CA ALA A 35 16.13 -12.84 -4.94
C ALA A 35 15.83 -12.08 -6.26
N GLY A 36 14.58 -11.84 -6.56
CA GLY A 36 14.08 -10.94 -7.59
C GLY A 36 13.12 -9.99 -6.89
N GLY A 37 13.24 -8.68 -7.06
CA GLY A 37 12.37 -7.70 -6.41
C GLY A 37 10.89 -8.05 -6.60
N CYS A 38 10.07 -7.83 -5.57
CA CYS A 38 8.63 -8.04 -5.67
C CYS A 38 7.99 -6.94 -6.54
N ASP A 39 7.00 -7.32 -7.35
CA ASP A 39 6.22 -6.38 -8.17
C ASP A 39 4.96 -5.88 -7.44
N LEU A 40 4.57 -6.56 -6.36
CA LEU A 40 3.41 -6.24 -5.54
C LEU A 40 3.68 -6.59 -4.08
N VAL A 41 3.30 -5.69 -3.18
CA VAL A 41 3.31 -5.91 -1.73
C VAL A 41 1.91 -5.68 -1.17
N ALA A 42 1.40 -6.62 -0.39
CA ALA A 42 0.16 -6.47 0.36
C ALA A 42 0.45 -6.50 1.87
N VAL A 43 0.07 -5.45 2.58
CA VAL A 43 0.22 -5.34 4.03
C VAL A 43 -1.16 -5.20 4.66
N MET A 44 -1.43 -6.00 5.68
CA MET A 44 -2.71 -6.00 6.38
C MET A 44 -2.50 -5.84 7.90
N GLY A 45 -3.42 -5.11 8.52
CA GLY A 45 -3.45 -4.93 9.98
C GLY A 45 -2.37 -3.99 10.49
N GLY A 46 -2.76 -2.93 11.15
CA GLY A 46 -1.88 -1.91 11.71
C GLY A 46 -2.27 -0.50 11.28
N GLU A 47 -1.56 0.48 11.78
CA GLU A 47 -1.77 1.88 11.45
C GLU A 47 -1.30 2.18 10.01
N PRO A 48 -2.00 3.06 9.28
CA PRO A 48 -1.73 3.34 7.86
C PRO A 48 -0.27 3.71 7.57
N ALA A 49 0.34 4.55 8.39
CA ALA A 49 1.74 4.95 8.26
C ALA A 49 2.70 3.77 8.44
N GLU A 50 2.43 2.86 9.38
CA GLU A 50 3.25 1.67 9.62
C GLU A 50 3.12 0.65 8.47
N MET A 51 1.90 0.44 7.98
CA MET A 51 1.67 -0.44 6.84
C MET A 51 2.44 0.06 5.62
N PHE A 52 2.43 1.38 5.38
CA PHE A 52 3.20 1.98 4.29
C PHE A 52 4.71 1.77 4.47
N ARG A 53 5.24 2.02 5.69
CA ARG A 53 6.67 1.78 5.98
C ARG A 53 7.09 0.34 5.66
N LYS A 54 6.29 -0.63 6.08
CA LYS A 54 6.54 -2.05 5.77
C LYS A 54 6.50 -2.31 4.26
N ALA A 55 5.46 -1.84 3.59
CA ALA A 55 5.30 -2.06 2.14
C ALA A 55 6.45 -1.48 1.33
N ILE A 56 6.83 -0.22 1.59
CA ILE A 56 7.88 0.45 0.82
C ILE A 56 9.28 -0.14 1.09
N ALA A 57 9.50 -0.69 2.29
CA ALA A 57 10.75 -1.36 2.64
C ALA A 57 10.98 -2.61 1.78
N GLU A 58 9.93 -3.38 1.48
CA GLU A 58 10.00 -4.56 0.61
C GLU A 58 10.42 -4.20 -0.83
N PHE A 59 10.10 -3.00 -1.27
CA PHE A 59 10.58 -2.45 -2.54
C PHE A 59 12.02 -1.91 -2.47
N GLY A 60 12.64 -1.88 -1.29
CA GLY A 60 13.98 -1.33 -1.07
C GLY A 60 13.96 0.16 -0.70
N GLY A 61 12.83 0.63 -0.18
CA GLY A 61 12.66 1.98 0.35
C GLY A 61 12.32 3.05 -0.70
N MET A 62 11.90 4.22 -0.20
CA MET A 62 11.50 5.35 -1.05
C MET A 62 12.64 5.85 -1.96
N GLY A 63 13.89 5.66 -1.58
CA GLY A 63 15.06 6.03 -2.40
C GLY A 63 15.18 5.30 -3.75
N LYS A 64 14.44 4.20 -3.97
CA LYS A 64 14.30 3.60 -5.29
C LYS A 64 13.47 4.46 -6.25
N PHE A 65 12.49 5.18 -5.74
CA PHE A 65 11.52 5.94 -6.52
C PHE A 65 11.86 7.43 -6.57
N VAL A 66 12.41 7.98 -5.48
CA VAL A 66 12.73 9.40 -5.34
C VAL A 66 14.25 9.58 -5.32
N LYS A 67 14.75 10.53 -6.11
CA LYS A 67 16.16 10.90 -6.16
C LYS A 67 16.37 12.28 -5.54
N ALA A 68 17.55 12.52 -4.99
CA ALA A 68 17.91 13.79 -4.40
C ALA A 68 17.68 14.97 -5.35
N GLY A 69 17.09 16.03 -4.85
CA GLY A 69 16.81 17.25 -5.60
C GLY A 69 15.55 17.23 -6.48
N GLN A 70 14.84 16.10 -6.57
CA GLN A 70 13.60 16.01 -7.35
C GLN A 70 12.45 16.77 -6.69
N LYS A 71 11.53 17.26 -7.52
CA LYS A 71 10.17 17.62 -7.12
C LYS A 71 9.29 16.40 -7.25
N VAL A 72 8.56 16.09 -6.21
CA VAL A 72 7.65 14.93 -6.14
C VAL A 72 6.22 15.43 -6.07
N VAL A 73 5.35 14.81 -6.84
CA VAL A 73 3.91 15.04 -6.75
C VAL A 73 3.28 13.82 -6.09
N VAL A 74 2.57 14.04 -5.00
CA VAL A 74 1.74 13.04 -4.33
C VAL A 74 0.29 13.36 -4.62
N LYS A 75 -0.40 12.44 -5.29
CA LYS A 75 -1.83 12.57 -5.56
C LYS A 75 -2.62 11.59 -4.70
N PRO A 76 -3.06 11.99 -3.51
CA PRO A 76 -4.04 11.22 -2.74
C PRO A 76 -5.43 11.36 -3.35
N ASN A 77 -6.40 10.64 -2.83
CA ASN A 77 -7.80 10.96 -3.08
C ASN A 77 -8.27 11.97 -2.03
N ILE A 78 -8.60 13.19 -2.47
CA ILE A 78 -9.23 14.26 -1.68
C ILE A 78 -10.53 14.66 -2.41
N GLY A 79 -11.34 13.66 -2.75
CA GLY A 79 -12.51 13.86 -3.62
C GLY A 79 -13.75 14.36 -2.91
N TRP A 80 -13.89 14.07 -1.60
CA TRP A 80 -15.14 14.20 -0.90
C TRP A 80 -15.06 15.11 0.33
N ASP A 81 -16.13 15.83 0.60
CA ASP A 81 -16.33 16.58 1.84
C ASP A 81 -16.64 15.61 3.00
N LYS A 82 -15.62 14.87 3.42
CA LYS A 82 -15.69 13.84 4.48
C LYS A 82 -14.49 13.95 5.40
N VAL A 83 -14.75 13.71 6.68
CA VAL A 83 -13.71 13.57 7.70
C VAL A 83 -13.00 12.21 7.58
N PRO A 84 -11.76 12.08 8.09
CA PRO A 84 -10.96 10.84 7.95
C PRO A 84 -11.64 9.58 8.45
N GLU A 85 -12.46 9.68 9.51
CA GLU A 85 -13.18 8.57 10.14
C GLU A 85 -14.20 7.91 9.21
N LEU A 86 -14.66 8.63 8.19
CA LEU A 86 -15.60 8.11 7.19
C LEU A 86 -14.90 7.42 6.02
N ALA A 87 -13.57 7.41 5.99
CA ALA A 87 -12.74 6.73 4.99
C ALA A 87 -13.12 7.05 3.52
N GLY A 88 -13.69 8.23 3.27
CA GLY A 88 -14.06 8.67 1.92
C GLY A 88 -12.88 9.19 1.11
N ASN A 89 -11.79 9.57 1.78
CA ASN A 89 -10.56 10.10 1.21
C ASN A 89 -9.35 9.24 1.62
N THR A 90 -8.19 9.50 1.05
CA THR A 90 -6.96 8.86 1.51
C THR A 90 -6.67 9.28 2.95
N ASN A 91 -6.30 8.31 3.79
CA ASN A 91 -5.98 8.57 5.19
C ASN A 91 -4.84 9.61 5.31
N PRO A 92 -4.99 10.69 6.10
CA PRO A 92 -4.01 11.76 6.19
C PRO A 92 -2.68 11.32 6.81
N GLU A 93 -2.67 10.38 7.74
CA GLU A 93 -1.43 9.84 8.33
C GLU A 93 -0.61 9.06 7.28
N LEU A 94 -1.29 8.33 6.40
CA LEU A 94 -0.63 7.68 5.26
C LEU A 94 0.02 8.72 4.34
N VAL A 95 -0.70 9.79 4.00
CA VAL A 95 -0.17 10.87 3.14
C VAL A 95 1.02 11.56 3.80
N SER A 96 0.92 11.85 5.08
CA SER A 96 2.00 12.45 5.88
C SER A 96 3.26 11.58 5.87
N GLU A 97 3.12 10.27 6.07
CA GLU A 97 4.26 9.34 6.03
C GLU A 97 4.89 9.27 4.64
N ILE A 98 4.09 9.26 3.57
CA ILE A 98 4.60 9.29 2.19
C ILE A 98 5.44 10.55 1.95
N ILE A 99 4.93 11.72 2.36
CA ILE A 99 5.62 13.00 2.22
C ILE A 99 6.94 12.97 2.97
N LYS A 100 6.92 12.53 4.22
CA LYS A 100 8.12 12.39 5.06
C LYS A 100 9.18 11.53 4.37
N GLN A 101 8.82 10.37 3.88
CA GLN A 101 9.76 9.48 3.20
C GLN A 101 10.28 10.03 1.88
N CYS A 102 9.50 10.84 1.16
CA CYS A 102 10.00 11.55 -0.01
C CYS A 102 11.12 12.54 0.37
N PHE A 103 10.95 13.30 1.46
CA PHE A 103 12.01 14.20 1.96
C PHE A 103 13.21 13.42 2.50
N ASP A 104 13.00 12.35 3.24
CA ASP A 104 14.06 11.47 3.74
C ASP A 104 14.89 10.87 2.58
N ALA A 105 14.26 10.63 1.43
CA ALA A 105 14.94 10.19 0.20
C ALA A 105 15.62 11.34 -0.58
N GLY A 106 15.52 12.58 -0.09
CA GLY A 106 16.20 13.74 -0.66
C GLY A 106 15.38 14.57 -1.64
N ALA A 107 14.05 14.44 -1.65
CA ALA A 107 13.19 15.32 -2.45
C ALA A 107 13.41 16.80 -2.06
N LYS A 108 13.53 17.67 -3.05
CA LYS A 108 13.63 19.11 -2.85
C LYS A 108 12.29 19.75 -2.50
N GLU A 109 11.23 19.19 -3.03
CA GLU A 109 9.88 19.72 -2.89
C GLU A 109 8.88 18.57 -3.04
N VAL A 110 7.84 18.57 -2.21
CA VAL A 110 6.71 17.63 -2.34
C VAL A 110 5.44 18.46 -2.48
N VAL A 111 4.72 18.26 -3.56
CA VAL A 111 3.44 18.92 -3.84
C VAL A 111 2.33 17.89 -3.69
N VAL A 112 1.30 18.26 -2.96
CA VAL A 112 0.11 17.41 -2.75
C VAL A 112 -1.09 18.10 -3.34
N PHE A 113 -1.81 17.43 -4.23
CA PHE A 113 -3.07 17.97 -4.75
C PHE A 113 -3.97 16.86 -5.29
N ASP A 114 -5.24 17.16 -5.36
CA ASP A 114 -6.25 16.37 -6.08
C ASP A 114 -7.30 17.28 -6.71
N HIS A 115 -8.01 16.76 -7.70
CA HIS A 115 -9.20 17.38 -8.26
C HIS A 115 -10.43 16.81 -7.53
N THR A 116 -11.12 17.64 -6.77
CA THR A 116 -12.23 17.22 -5.90
C THR A 116 -13.53 17.00 -6.68
N CYS A 117 -14.38 16.11 -6.18
CA CYS A 117 -15.75 15.90 -6.67
C CYS A 117 -16.74 16.85 -6.01
N ASP A 118 -16.54 17.15 -4.73
CA ASP A 118 -17.32 18.14 -3.96
C ASP A 118 -16.61 19.51 -3.94
N ASP A 119 -17.15 20.47 -3.18
CA ASP A 119 -16.52 21.78 -2.98
C ASP A 119 -15.09 21.62 -2.45
N TRP A 120 -14.10 22.06 -3.22
CA TRP A 120 -12.69 21.85 -2.92
C TRP A 120 -12.26 22.44 -1.57
N ARG A 121 -12.83 23.58 -1.16
CA ARG A 121 -12.49 24.22 0.12
C ARG A 121 -12.89 23.34 1.29
N LYS A 122 -14.06 22.68 1.19
CA LYS A 122 -14.53 21.74 2.20
C LYS A 122 -13.76 20.44 2.17
N CYS A 123 -13.52 19.89 0.97
CA CYS A 123 -12.73 18.66 0.82
C CYS A 123 -11.36 18.79 1.47
N TYR A 124 -10.60 19.82 1.13
CA TYR A 124 -9.27 20.05 1.70
C TYR A 124 -9.28 20.40 3.19
N LYS A 125 -10.33 21.08 3.67
CA LYS A 125 -10.46 21.39 5.09
C LYS A 125 -10.79 20.16 5.93
N ASN A 126 -11.68 19.32 5.45
CA ASN A 126 -12.28 18.25 6.25
C ASN A 126 -11.58 16.89 6.08
N SER A 127 -10.76 16.71 5.05
CA SER A 127 -10.03 15.47 4.81
C SER A 127 -8.85 15.22 5.77
N GLY A 128 -8.48 16.19 6.59
CA GLY A 128 -7.31 16.12 7.49
C GLY A 128 -6.04 16.57 6.80
#